data_5087205c4e78eed52aac8832cf62481e
#
_entry.id   5087205c4e78eed52aac8832cf62481e
#
_cell.length_a   1.000
_cell.length_b   1.000
_cell.length_c   1.000
_cell.angle_alpha   90.00
_cell.angle_beta   90.00
_cell.angle_gamma   90.00
#
_symmetry.space_group_name_H-M   'P 1'
#
loop_
_entity.id
_entity.type
_entity.pdbx_description
1 polymer ?
#
loop_
_entity_poly.entity_id
_entity_poly.type
_entity_poly.pdbx_seq_one_letter_code
_entity_poly.pdbx_strand_id
1 'polypeptide(L)'
;MKILGVSSYHHDSAAASIKNGHIEGASHEERFTRKKYDNSFPKNTIEWLKDPHEDWEFSAFYEETTYDRFKSDIRKHTRARPVLVDHHEAHAMSSILMTDWYECAVMVVDTVGNKFSTSLGVYENGQITWLKRFRYPNSIGLFYSSATRLLGLKPLSDESQVMAAAAYGEPKWFDFIRSKVLHHDYKGHYDLLVNLERGFGYGVLDWDIAASVQKTTEHILVNLAGWLQNETGMRNLAYAGGVALNCVANTEIARFAGFDDISIQPAAGDAGCALGAAALLERPLWENAYLGVDASNGMIAEQYAEKILQGEVVSVIHGRAEFGPRALGNRSL
;
A
#
# COMPACT_ATOMS: atom_id res chain seq x y z
N MET A 1 -10.22 16.85 -18.37
CA MET A 1 -10.41 17.04 -16.93
C MET A 1 -9.04 16.95 -16.24
N LYS A 2 -8.77 17.78 -15.23
CA LYS A 2 -7.53 17.71 -14.44
C LYS A 2 -7.89 17.45 -12.98
N ILE A 3 -7.33 16.38 -12.39
CA ILE A 3 -7.70 15.86 -11.08
C ILE A 3 -6.46 15.72 -10.21
N LEU A 4 -6.53 16.23 -8.99
CA LEU A 4 -5.54 16.01 -7.94
C LEU A 4 -6.06 14.97 -6.97
N GLY A 5 -5.32 13.90 -6.74
CA GLY A 5 -5.58 12.96 -5.66
C GLY A 5 -4.61 13.20 -4.50
N VAL A 6 -5.10 13.09 -3.28
CA VAL A 6 -4.32 13.40 -2.06
C VAL A 6 -4.49 12.32 -1.01
N SER A 7 -3.36 11.90 -0.42
CA SER A 7 -3.28 11.10 0.81
C SER A 7 -2.60 11.93 1.89
N SER A 8 -3.17 12.02 3.10
CA SER A 8 -2.54 12.75 4.21
C SER A 8 -3.16 12.48 5.59
N TYR A 9 -2.43 12.87 6.62
CA TYR A 9 -2.77 12.93 8.04
C TYR A 9 -2.64 11.63 8.84
N HIS A 10 -2.60 10.46 8.21
CA HIS A 10 -2.46 9.18 8.91
C HIS A 10 -1.06 8.58 8.73
N HIS A 11 -0.73 8.14 7.53
CA HIS A 11 0.53 7.54 7.18
C HIS A 11 0.87 7.93 5.73
N ASP A 12 2.15 8.07 5.39
CA ASP A 12 2.66 8.26 4.02
C ASP A 12 1.88 9.27 3.16
N SER A 13 1.95 10.54 3.52
CA SER A 13 1.32 11.58 2.70
C SER A 13 1.87 11.59 1.28
N ALA A 14 0.98 11.72 0.31
CA ALA A 14 1.27 11.71 -1.11
C ALA A 14 0.27 12.56 -1.89
N ALA A 15 0.66 12.95 -3.10
CA ALA A 15 -0.26 13.51 -4.08
C ALA A 15 0.03 12.95 -5.48
N ALA A 16 -1.03 12.88 -6.30
CA ALA A 16 -0.98 12.46 -7.68
C ALA A 16 -1.82 13.37 -8.56
N SER A 17 -1.39 13.66 -9.78
CA SER A 17 -2.14 14.45 -10.76
C SER A 17 -2.46 13.62 -12.00
N ILE A 18 -3.73 13.64 -12.39
CA ILE A 18 -4.23 13.05 -13.63
C ILE A 18 -4.76 14.18 -14.51
N LYS A 19 -4.44 14.17 -15.80
CA LYS A 19 -4.92 15.10 -16.79
C LYS A 19 -5.35 14.40 -18.06
N ASN A 20 -6.63 14.52 -18.42
CA ASN A 20 -7.19 13.93 -19.64
C ASN A 20 -6.82 12.46 -19.83
N GLY A 21 -6.97 11.64 -18.78
CA GLY A 21 -6.67 10.21 -18.79
C GLY A 21 -5.17 9.86 -18.72
N HIS A 22 -4.27 10.81 -18.47
CA HIS A 22 -2.84 10.57 -18.31
C HIS A 22 -2.36 10.96 -16.92
N ILE A 23 -1.44 10.17 -16.34
CA ILE A 23 -0.81 10.48 -15.06
C ILE A 23 0.32 11.49 -15.29
N GLU A 24 0.17 12.73 -14.83
CA GLU A 24 1.23 13.75 -14.91
C GLU A 24 2.38 13.43 -13.94
N GLY A 25 2.04 12.97 -12.74
CA GLY A 25 3.00 12.59 -11.72
C GLY A 25 2.34 12.14 -10.43
N ALA A 26 3.13 11.45 -9.60
CA ALA A 26 2.77 11.08 -8.23
C ALA A 26 4.03 10.99 -7.37
N SER A 27 3.97 11.46 -6.13
CA SER A 27 5.10 11.38 -5.20
C SER A 27 4.64 11.41 -3.75
N HIS A 28 5.46 10.81 -2.88
CA HIS A 28 5.32 10.93 -1.44
C HIS A 28 5.90 12.28 -0.98
N GLU A 29 5.28 12.89 0.03
CA GLU A 29 5.75 14.13 0.65
C GLU A 29 7.14 13.97 1.29
N GLU A 30 7.45 12.78 1.82
CA GLU A 30 8.77 12.46 2.39
C GLU A 30 9.92 12.65 1.41
N ARG A 31 9.69 12.55 0.10
CA ARG A 31 10.72 12.77 -0.93
C ARG A 31 11.21 14.23 -0.95
N PHE A 32 10.36 15.15 -0.52
CA PHE A 32 10.66 16.59 -0.43
C PHE A 32 11.11 16.99 0.97
N THR A 33 10.38 16.52 2.01
CA THR A 33 10.65 16.91 3.41
C THR A 33 11.82 16.16 4.04
N ARG A 34 12.24 15.03 3.45
CA ARG A 34 13.26 14.12 3.98
C ARG A 34 12.90 13.53 5.35
N LYS A 35 11.64 13.58 5.72
CA LYS A 35 11.10 12.98 6.92
C LYS A 35 10.37 11.71 6.54
N LYS A 36 10.94 10.55 6.88
CA LYS A 36 10.36 9.25 6.59
C LYS A 36 8.95 9.12 7.21
N TYR A 37 8.01 8.57 6.45
CA TYR A 37 6.60 8.45 6.84
C TYR A 37 5.95 9.80 7.21
N ASP A 38 6.29 10.86 6.48
CA ASP A 38 5.69 12.17 6.70
C ASP A 38 4.18 12.10 6.46
N ASN A 39 3.40 12.39 7.50
CA ASN A 39 1.95 12.39 7.47
C ASN A 39 1.34 13.80 7.40
N SER A 40 2.16 14.82 7.21
CA SER A 40 1.68 16.20 7.04
C SER A 40 0.95 16.36 5.71
N PHE A 41 0.17 17.43 5.57
CA PHE A 41 -0.46 17.76 4.29
C PHE A 41 0.61 17.91 3.20
N PRO A 42 0.48 17.24 2.03
CA PRO A 42 1.56 17.09 1.04
C PRO A 42 1.75 18.35 0.18
N LYS A 43 2.02 19.47 0.82
CA LYS A 43 2.13 20.81 0.19
C LYS A 43 3.26 20.88 -0.84
N ASN A 44 4.40 20.25 -0.55
CA ASN A 44 5.55 20.32 -1.47
C ASN A 44 5.30 19.46 -2.70
N THR A 45 4.67 18.29 -2.52
CA THR A 45 4.26 17.43 -3.64
C THR A 45 3.21 18.12 -4.51
N ILE A 46 2.22 18.79 -3.91
CA ILE A 46 1.20 19.56 -4.64
C ILE A 46 1.83 20.72 -5.41
N GLU A 47 2.75 21.45 -4.80
CA GLU A 47 3.44 22.56 -5.48
C GLU A 47 4.32 22.07 -6.64
N TRP A 48 4.95 20.92 -6.50
CA TRP A 48 5.70 20.28 -7.59
C TRP A 48 4.80 19.86 -8.77
N LEU A 49 3.57 19.37 -8.48
CA LEU A 49 2.61 18.95 -9.51
C LEU A 49 1.87 20.12 -10.17
N LYS A 50 1.99 21.33 -9.61
CA LYS A 50 1.21 22.48 -10.02
C LYS A 50 1.66 23.00 -11.39
N ASP A 51 0.70 23.11 -12.30
CA ASP A 51 0.89 23.84 -13.56
C ASP A 51 0.61 25.33 -13.31
N PRO A 52 1.51 26.27 -13.68
CA PRO A 52 1.27 27.70 -13.48
C PRO A 52 0.12 28.25 -14.32
N HIS A 53 -0.31 27.56 -15.35
CA HIS A 53 -1.33 28.01 -16.29
C HIS A 53 -2.68 27.30 -16.14
N GLU A 54 -2.73 26.17 -15.40
CA GLU A 54 -3.93 25.35 -15.27
C GLU A 54 -4.07 24.76 -13.88
N ASP A 55 -5.16 25.07 -13.20
CA ASP A 55 -5.49 24.47 -11.90
C ASP A 55 -6.28 23.16 -12.07
N TRP A 56 -6.37 22.36 -11.01
CA TRP A 56 -7.20 21.16 -10.99
C TRP A 56 -8.68 21.54 -10.87
N GLU A 57 -9.54 20.78 -11.56
CA GLU A 57 -10.99 20.89 -11.44
C GLU A 57 -11.51 20.22 -10.16
N PHE A 58 -10.93 19.06 -9.83
CA PHE A 58 -11.28 18.28 -8.65
C PHE A 58 -10.06 17.94 -7.83
N SER A 59 -10.29 17.80 -6.51
CA SER A 59 -9.31 17.29 -5.56
C SER A 59 -9.93 16.13 -4.79
N ALA A 60 -9.53 14.88 -5.12
CA ALA A 60 -10.04 13.66 -4.54
C ALA A 60 -9.30 13.30 -3.25
N PHE A 61 -10.06 12.89 -2.22
CA PHE A 61 -9.57 12.48 -0.91
C PHE A 61 -10.41 11.32 -0.38
N TYR A 62 -9.84 10.41 0.40
CA TYR A 62 -10.49 9.15 0.75
C TYR A 62 -10.77 8.96 2.25
N GLU A 63 -10.26 9.84 3.13
CA GLU A 63 -10.38 9.66 4.58
C GLU A 63 -11.51 10.53 5.16
N GLU A 64 -12.59 9.87 5.60
CA GLU A 64 -13.82 10.53 6.08
C GLU A 64 -13.56 11.37 7.34
N THR A 65 -12.76 10.85 8.29
CA THR A 65 -12.56 11.47 9.61
C THR A 65 -11.78 12.77 9.55
N THR A 66 -10.94 12.95 8.52
CA THR A 66 -10.11 14.14 8.32
C THR A 66 -10.54 15.00 7.12
N TYR A 67 -11.68 14.70 6.50
CA TYR A 67 -12.12 15.39 5.29
C TYR A 67 -12.35 16.90 5.48
N ASP A 68 -12.88 17.34 6.63
CA ASP A 68 -13.04 18.77 6.90
C ASP A 68 -11.70 19.50 7.02
N ARG A 69 -10.71 18.86 7.63
CA ARG A 69 -9.35 19.36 7.66
C ARG A 69 -8.77 19.44 6.25
N PHE A 70 -8.93 18.37 5.46
CA PHE A 70 -8.50 18.35 4.07
C PHE A 70 -9.10 19.52 3.26
N LYS A 71 -10.43 19.75 3.35
CA LYS A 71 -11.08 20.89 2.68
C LYS A 71 -10.49 22.24 3.07
N SER A 72 -10.09 22.39 4.33
CA SER A 72 -9.45 23.62 4.82
C SER A 72 -8.06 23.80 4.23
N ASP A 73 -7.25 22.72 4.22
CA ASP A 73 -5.87 22.79 3.78
C ASP A 73 -5.75 22.90 2.25
N ILE A 74 -6.54 22.12 1.50
CA ILE A 74 -6.45 22.12 0.03
C ILE A 74 -6.81 23.49 -0.58
N ARG A 75 -7.76 24.24 0.00
CA ARG A 75 -8.17 25.59 -0.45
C ARG A 75 -7.06 26.63 -0.35
N LYS A 76 -5.99 26.36 0.41
CA LYS A 76 -4.82 27.26 0.51
C LYS A 76 -3.88 27.09 -0.68
N HIS A 77 -4.01 26.01 -1.44
CA HIS A 77 -3.08 25.61 -2.51
C HIS A 77 -3.71 25.60 -3.90
N THR A 78 -5.03 25.33 -4.00
CA THR A 78 -5.75 25.23 -5.27
C THR A 78 -7.21 25.63 -5.12
N ARG A 79 -7.86 25.94 -6.26
CA ARG A 79 -9.31 26.17 -6.36
C ARG A 79 -10.10 24.89 -6.66
N ALA A 80 -9.44 23.74 -6.78
CA ALA A 80 -10.05 22.47 -7.07
C ALA A 80 -11.22 22.16 -6.14
N ARG A 81 -12.29 21.59 -6.68
CA ARG A 81 -13.46 21.16 -5.91
C ARG A 81 -13.11 19.88 -5.12
N PRO A 82 -13.19 19.89 -3.76
CA PRO A 82 -12.93 18.71 -2.97
C PRO A 82 -14.01 17.64 -3.18
N VAL A 83 -13.58 16.37 -3.34
CA VAL A 83 -14.45 15.20 -3.48
C VAL A 83 -13.96 14.13 -2.49
N LEU A 84 -14.89 13.56 -1.71
CA LEU A 84 -14.62 12.42 -0.84
C LEU A 84 -15.00 11.13 -1.57
N VAL A 85 -14.09 10.14 -1.57
CA VAL A 85 -14.32 8.79 -2.12
C VAL A 85 -14.17 7.74 -1.00
N ASP A 86 -14.62 6.50 -1.23
CA ASP A 86 -14.42 5.42 -0.26
C ASP A 86 -12.93 5.01 -0.20
N HIS A 87 -12.40 4.80 1.01
CA HIS A 87 -11.00 4.47 1.25
C HIS A 87 -10.59 3.16 0.55
N HIS A 88 -11.38 2.10 0.73
CA HIS A 88 -11.06 0.82 0.10
C HIS A 88 -11.27 0.82 -1.42
N GLU A 89 -12.17 1.66 -1.93
CA GLU A 89 -12.28 1.87 -3.39
C GLU A 89 -11.05 2.60 -3.94
N ALA A 90 -10.50 3.57 -3.20
CA ALA A 90 -9.26 4.23 -3.59
C ALA A 90 -8.09 3.24 -3.62
N HIS A 91 -7.94 2.37 -2.61
CA HIS A 91 -6.97 1.27 -2.65
C HIS A 91 -7.18 0.35 -3.84
N ALA A 92 -8.39 -0.16 -4.03
CA ALA A 92 -8.72 -1.07 -5.13
C ALA A 92 -8.40 -0.47 -6.49
N MET A 93 -8.84 0.78 -6.71
CA MET A 93 -8.62 1.46 -7.98
C MET A 93 -7.13 1.71 -8.24
N SER A 94 -6.30 1.88 -7.20
CA SER A 94 -4.84 2.01 -7.37
C SER A 94 -4.19 0.79 -8.03
N SER A 95 -4.72 -0.42 -7.81
CA SER A 95 -4.26 -1.66 -8.45
C SER A 95 -4.97 -1.92 -9.78
N ILE A 96 -6.28 -1.65 -9.87
CA ILE A 96 -7.07 -1.86 -11.08
C ILE A 96 -6.57 -0.98 -12.24
N LEU A 97 -6.19 0.27 -11.96
CA LEU A 97 -5.72 1.21 -12.99
C LEU A 97 -4.46 0.74 -13.74
N MET A 98 -3.66 -0.16 -13.14
CA MET A 98 -2.44 -0.70 -13.76
C MET A 98 -2.71 -1.76 -14.84
N THR A 99 -3.96 -2.17 -15.01
CA THR A 99 -4.38 -3.24 -15.90
C THR A 99 -5.31 -2.72 -16.98
N ASP A 100 -5.54 -3.52 -17.99
CA ASP A 100 -6.59 -3.32 -18.98
C ASP A 100 -7.84 -4.15 -18.70
N TRP A 101 -7.93 -4.74 -17.49
CA TRP A 101 -9.05 -5.60 -17.12
C TRP A 101 -10.36 -4.84 -17.04
N TYR A 102 -11.39 -5.38 -17.66
CA TYR A 102 -12.77 -4.90 -17.59
C TYR A 102 -13.51 -5.48 -16.39
N GLU A 103 -13.05 -6.64 -15.90
CA GLU A 103 -13.56 -7.34 -14.73
C GLU A 103 -12.42 -8.04 -13.98
N CYS A 104 -12.48 -8.04 -12.66
CA CYS A 104 -11.55 -8.78 -11.79
C CYS A 104 -12.12 -8.93 -10.39
N ALA A 105 -11.63 -9.92 -9.65
CA ALA A 105 -11.76 -9.96 -8.20
C ALA A 105 -10.97 -8.83 -7.57
N VAL A 106 -11.46 -8.29 -6.46
CA VAL A 106 -10.85 -7.18 -5.72
C VAL A 106 -10.65 -7.57 -4.27
N MET A 107 -9.42 -7.51 -3.80
CA MET A 107 -9.07 -7.71 -2.41
C MET A 107 -8.32 -6.49 -1.87
N VAL A 108 -8.84 -5.89 -0.81
CA VAL A 108 -8.16 -4.83 -0.06
C VAL A 108 -7.94 -5.30 1.36
N VAL A 109 -6.67 -5.31 1.79
CA VAL A 109 -6.29 -5.68 3.16
C VAL A 109 -5.40 -4.61 3.74
N ASP A 110 -5.93 -3.92 4.73
CA ASP A 110 -5.27 -2.81 5.36
C ASP A 110 -5.28 -2.93 6.90
N THR A 111 -4.67 -1.98 7.59
CA THR A 111 -4.76 -1.86 9.04
C THR A 111 -6.16 -1.42 9.44
N VAL A 112 -6.59 -0.27 8.92
CA VAL A 112 -7.96 0.24 9.02
C VAL A 112 -8.18 1.35 7.97
N GLY A 113 -9.23 1.23 7.16
CA GLY A 113 -9.69 2.28 6.24
C GLY A 113 -11.09 2.75 6.64
N ASN A 114 -11.21 3.91 7.27
CA ASN A 114 -12.43 4.43 7.88
C ASN A 114 -13.05 3.46 8.90
N LYS A 115 -13.76 2.44 8.47
CA LYS A 115 -14.47 1.45 9.33
C LYS A 115 -14.06 0.01 9.04
N PHE A 116 -13.36 -0.22 7.93
CA PHE A 116 -13.06 -1.54 7.43
C PHE A 116 -11.55 -1.76 7.42
N SER A 117 -11.15 -3.01 7.61
CA SER A 117 -9.77 -3.47 7.55
C SER A 117 -9.53 -4.38 6.35
N THR A 118 -10.57 -5.11 5.91
CA THR A 118 -10.50 -5.98 4.76
C THR A 118 -11.81 -5.88 3.98
N SER A 119 -11.69 -5.76 2.66
CA SER A 119 -12.83 -5.77 1.73
C SER A 119 -12.55 -6.71 0.58
N LEU A 120 -13.52 -7.57 0.27
CA LEU A 120 -13.49 -8.55 -0.80
C LEU A 120 -14.67 -8.27 -1.73
N GLY A 121 -14.44 -8.19 -3.03
CA GLY A 121 -15.47 -7.83 -3.99
C GLY A 121 -15.07 -8.10 -5.43
N VAL A 122 -15.78 -7.50 -6.35
CA VAL A 122 -15.53 -7.56 -7.78
C VAL A 122 -15.52 -6.17 -8.37
N TYR A 123 -14.73 -5.99 -9.40
CA TYR A 123 -14.76 -4.83 -10.28
C TYR A 123 -15.33 -5.28 -11.62
N GLU A 124 -16.41 -4.65 -12.05
CA GLU A 124 -17.08 -4.92 -13.32
C GLU A 124 -17.69 -3.62 -13.86
N ASN A 125 -17.59 -3.39 -15.16
CA ASN A 125 -18.23 -2.26 -15.83
C ASN A 125 -17.91 -0.89 -15.20
N GLY A 126 -16.70 -0.72 -14.71
CA GLY A 126 -16.25 0.54 -14.07
C GLY A 126 -16.69 0.71 -12.62
N GLN A 127 -17.31 -0.28 -11.99
CA GLN A 127 -17.83 -0.21 -10.63
C GLN A 127 -17.26 -1.32 -9.75
N ILE A 128 -17.05 -1.00 -8.47
CA ILE A 128 -16.64 -1.96 -7.45
C ILE A 128 -17.88 -2.37 -6.64
N THR A 129 -18.13 -3.68 -6.55
CA THR A 129 -19.18 -4.25 -5.70
C THR A 129 -18.57 -5.10 -4.62
N TRP A 130 -18.79 -4.73 -3.37
CA TRP A 130 -18.25 -5.45 -2.22
C TRP A 130 -19.13 -6.63 -1.83
N LEU A 131 -18.57 -7.84 -1.82
CA LEU A 131 -19.23 -9.08 -1.39
C LEU A 131 -19.10 -9.27 0.13
N LYS A 132 -17.92 -8.93 0.69
CA LYS A 132 -17.66 -9.10 2.12
C LYS A 132 -16.72 -8.00 2.61
N ARG A 133 -17.06 -7.39 3.74
CA ARG A 133 -16.22 -6.37 4.40
C ARG A 133 -16.06 -6.69 5.88
N PHE A 134 -14.83 -6.74 6.36
CA PHE A 134 -14.51 -6.94 7.77
C PHE A 134 -14.27 -5.58 8.44
N ARG A 135 -14.92 -5.39 9.57
CA ARG A 135 -14.79 -4.15 10.33
C ARG A 135 -13.62 -4.22 11.31
N TYR A 136 -13.01 -3.06 11.57
CA TYR A 136 -12.17 -2.86 12.75
C TYR A 136 -12.91 -3.35 14.02
N PRO A 137 -12.25 -4.04 14.97
CA PRO A 137 -10.82 -4.30 15.07
C PRO A 137 -10.33 -5.60 14.37
N ASN A 138 -11.16 -6.28 13.59
CA ASN A 138 -10.77 -7.51 12.89
C ASN A 138 -9.84 -7.16 11.72
N SER A 139 -8.52 -7.17 11.95
CA SER A 139 -7.54 -6.65 11.00
C SER A 139 -6.27 -7.49 10.96
N ILE A 140 -5.90 -7.94 9.77
CA ILE A 140 -4.64 -8.62 9.50
C ILE A 140 -3.48 -7.62 9.61
N GLY A 141 -3.67 -6.39 9.15
CA GLY A 141 -2.68 -5.32 9.30
C GLY A 141 -2.36 -5.03 10.76
N LEU A 142 -3.39 -4.91 11.62
CA LEU A 142 -3.20 -4.77 13.07
C LEU A 142 -2.53 -5.98 13.70
N PHE A 143 -2.89 -7.18 13.29
CA PHE A 143 -2.22 -8.40 13.76
C PHE A 143 -0.72 -8.33 13.48
N TYR A 144 -0.33 -8.00 12.25
CA TYR A 144 1.07 -7.90 11.85
C TYR A 144 1.80 -6.76 12.57
N SER A 145 1.22 -5.57 12.63
CA SER A 145 1.77 -4.40 13.34
C SER A 145 1.94 -4.65 14.84
N SER A 146 1.04 -5.42 15.42
CA SER A 146 1.11 -5.76 16.83
C SER A 146 2.20 -6.78 17.11
N ALA A 147 2.38 -7.76 16.22
CA ALA A 147 3.54 -8.66 16.28
C ALA A 147 4.86 -7.88 16.09
N THR A 148 4.88 -6.87 15.20
CA THR A 148 6.00 -5.95 15.05
C THR A 148 6.38 -5.30 16.37
N ARG A 149 5.37 -4.79 17.11
CA ARG A 149 5.59 -4.24 18.44
C ARG A 149 6.09 -5.28 19.45
N LEU A 150 5.53 -6.49 19.46
CA LEU A 150 5.95 -7.57 20.34
C LEU A 150 7.44 -7.88 20.17
N LEU A 151 7.92 -7.86 18.94
CA LEU A 151 9.33 -8.10 18.58
C LEU A 151 10.25 -6.89 18.88
N GLY A 152 9.74 -5.82 19.53
CA GLY A 152 10.53 -4.64 19.90
C GLY A 152 10.76 -3.66 18.78
N LEU A 153 10.06 -3.81 17.66
CA LEU A 153 10.11 -2.94 16.49
C LEU A 153 8.97 -1.91 16.51
N LYS A 154 9.04 -0.90 15.67
CA LYS A 154 8.06 0.18 15.61
C LYS A 154 6.86 -0.21 14.74
N PRO A 155 5.64 -0.34 15.31
CA PRO A 155 4.43 -0.60 14.54
C PRO A 155 4.16 0.48 13.50
N LEU A 156 3.52 0.10 12.39
CA LEU A 156 3.21 0.95 11.24
C LEU A 156 4.45 1.55 10.55
N SER A 157 5.62 0.93 10.76
CA SER A 157 6.91 1.43 10.23
C SER A 157 7.87 0.30 9.88
N ASP A 158 8.01 -0.68 10.78
CA ASP A 158 9.06 -1.70 10.70
C ASP A 158 8.53 -3.10 10.34
N GLU A 159 7.30 -3.22 9.83
CA GLU A 159 6.71 -4.49 9.39
C GLU A 159 7.59 -5.21 8.36
N SER A 160 8.27 -4.45 7.50
CA SER A 160 9.22 -5.01 6.54
C SER A 160 10.44 -5.66 7.20
N GLN A 161 10.83 -5.23 8.41
CA GLN A 161 11.91 -5.86 9.17
C GLN A 161 11.44 -7.21 9.76
N VAL A 162 10.17 -7.30 10.20
CA VAL A 162 9.58 -8.60 10.63
C VAL A 162 9.54 -9.56 9.46
N MET A 163 9.09 -9.11 8.27
CA MET A 163 9.08 -9.92 7.06
C MET A 163 10.49 -10.41 6.69
N ALA A 164 11.51 -9.57 6.81
CA ALA A 164 12.90 -9.95 6.57
C ALA A 164 13.42 -10.92 7.64
N ALA A 165 13.15 -10.68 8.92
CA ALA A 165 13.54 -11.52 10.03
C ALA A 165 12.92 -12.93 9.94
N ALA A 166 11.70 -13.04 9.42
CA ALA A 166 11.02 -14.31 9.21
C ALA A 166 11.79 -15.29 8.31
N ALA A 167 12.64 -14.79 7.42
CA ALA A 167 13.48 -15.61 6.54
C ALA A 167 14.61 -16.37 7.28
N TYR A 168 14.91 -15.95 8.51
CA TYR A 168 15.97 -16.57 9.35
C TYR A 168 15.42 -17.51 10.42
N GLY A 169 14.10 -17.57 10.61
CA GLY A 169 13.43 -18.38 11.62
C GLY A 169 12.68 -19.59 11.05
N GLU A 170 12.24 -20.45 11.94
CA GLU A 170 11.31 -21.54 11.64
C GLU A 170 9.93 -21.22 12.22
N PRO A 171 8.82 -21.55 11.55
CA PRO A 171 7.47 -21.19 12.02
C PRO A 171 6.98 -22.14 13.14
N LYS A 172 7.74 -22.30 14.21
CA LYS A 172 7.48 -23.23 15.34
C LYS A 172 6.17 -22.93 16.08
N TRP A 173 5.76 -21.68 16.06
CA TRP A 173 4.55 -21.21 16.76
C TRP A 173 3.33 -21.07 15.84
N PHE A 174 3.44 -21.48 14.57
CA PHE A 174 2.37 -21.31 13.58
C PHE A 174 1.02 -21.85 14.04
N ASP A 175 0.97 -23.13 14.48
CA ASP A 175 -0.29 -23.75 14.91
C ASP A 175 -0.88 -23.08 16.14
N PHE A 176 -0.04 -22.67 17.10
CA PHE A 176 -0.48 -21.93 18.28
C PHE A 176 -1.08 -20.57 17.86
N ILE A 177 -0.35 -19.75 17.09
CA ILE A 177 -0.80 -18.44 16.65
C ILE A 177 -2.08 -18.58 15.81
N ARG A 178 -2.07 -19.48 14.83
CA ARG A 178 -3.23 -19.78 14.00
C ARG A 178 -4.47 -20.13 14.82
N SER A 179 -4.35 -20.97 15.83
CA SER A 179 -5.47 -21.35 16.70
C SER A 179 -6.08 -20.19 17.47
N LYS A 180 -5.32 -19.11 17.70
CA LYS A 180 -5.79 -17.91 18.40
C LYS A 180 -6.37 -16.86 17.46
N VAL A 181 -5.88 -16.79 16.22
CA VAL A 181 -6.31 -15.80 15.21
C VAL A 181 -7.55 -16.26 14.45
N LEU A 182 -7.69 -17.58 14.21
CA LEU A 182 -8.73 -18.14 13.33
C LEU A 182 -9.99 -18.60 14.08
N HIS A 183 -10.31 -18.07 15.25
CA HIS A 183 -11.60 -18.35 15.89
C HIS A 183 -12.75 -17.77 15.05
N HIS A 184 -13.36 -18.61 14.25
CA HIS A 184 -14.62 -18.60 13.50
C HIS A 184 -15.09 -17.33 12.77
N ASP A 185 -14.63 -16.12 13.15
CA ASP A 185 -15.08 -14.85 12.54
C ASP A 185 -14.03 -13.76 12.55
N TYR A 186 -12.74 -14.06 12.60
CA TYR A 186 -11.66 -13.05 12.72
C TYR A 186 -11.77 -12.12 13.95
N LYS A 187 -12.52 -12.51 14.98
CA LYS A 187 -12.81 -11.67 16.16
C LYS A 187 -11.72 -11.70 17.24
N GLY A 188 -10.63 -12.43 17.06
CA GLY A 188 -9.69 -12.74 18.14
C GLY A 188 -8.37 -11.93 18.17
N HIS A 189 -8.22 -10.88 17.36
CA HIS A 189 -6.92 -10.23 17.18
C HIS A 189 -6.39 -9.49 18.41
N TYR A 190 -7.26 -8.88 19.21
CA TYR A 190 -6.86 -8.17 20.44
C TYR A 190 -6.41 -9.11 21.54
N ASP A 191 -7.13 -10.22 21.73
CA ASP A 191 -6.80 -11.21 22.76
C ASP A 191 -5.49 -11.93 22.44
N LEU A 192 -5.17 -12.08 21.15
CA LEU A 192 -3.92 -12.70 20.71
C LEU A 192 -2.70 -11.89 21.19
N LEU A 193 -2.73 -10.57 21.06
CA LEU A 193 -1.62 -9.72 21.45
C LEU A 193 -1.31 -9.80 22.94
N VAL A 194 -2.34 -9.71 23.77
CA VAL A 194 -2.21 -9.84 25.23
C VAL A 194 -1.68 -11.21 25.60
N ASN A 195 -2.10 -12.26 24.89
CA ASN A 195 -1.64 -13.63 25.16
C ASN A 195 -0.22 -13.89 24.63
N LEU A 196 0.16 -13.29 23.51
CA LEU A 196 1.54 -13.37 23.00
C LEU A 196 2.51 -12.59 23.90
N GLU A 197 2.15 -11.39 24.34
CA GLU A 197 2.95 -10.61 25.31
C GLU A 197 3.19 -11.38 26.62
N ARG A 198 2.18 -12.12 27.10
CA ARG A 198 2.30 -12.94 28.32
C ARG A 198 3.10 -14.23 28.12
N GLY A 199 3.11 -14.78 26.91
CA GLY A 199 3.74 -16.09 26.62
C GLY A 199 5.20 -15.99 26.18
N PHE A 200 5.59 -14.93 25.44
CA PHE A 200 6.90 -14.84 24.76
C PHE A 200 7.82 -13.77 25.30
N GLY A 201 7.37 -12.90 26.20
CA GLY A 201 8.13 -11.73 26.63
C GLY A 201 8.06 -10.60 25.60
N TYR A 202 8.54 -9.42 25.99
CA TYR A 202 8.43 -8.19 25.20
C TYR A 202 9.81 -7.67 24.81
N GLY A 203 9.98 -7.24 23.54
CA GLY A 203 11.10 -6.41 23.13
C GLY A 203 12.36 -7.14 22.67
N VAL A 204 12.26 -8.45 22.38
CA VAL A 204 13.37 -9.22 21.79
C VAL A 204 12.96 -9.72 20.40
N LEU A 205 13.73 -9.37 19.38
CA LEU A 205 13.52 -9.87 18.02
C LEU A 205 13.79 -11.39 18.01
N ASP A 206 12.71 -12.17 17.95
CA ASP A 206 12.75 -13.63 17.83
C ASP A 206 12.37 -14.02 16.40
N TRP A 207 13.28 -14.64 15.69
CA TRP A 207 13.10 -15.01 14.29
C TRP A 207 12.05 -16.09 14.10
N ASP A 208 11.91 -17.02 15.04
CA ASP A 208 10.90 -18.08 14.99
C ASP A 208 9.49 -17.52 15.21
N ILE A 209 9.34 -16.50 16.05
CA ILE A 209 8.09 -15.76 16.20
C ILE A 209 7.80 -14.98 14.91
N ALA A 210 8.79 -14.27 14.35
CA ALA A 210 8.64 -13.55 13.10
C ALA A 210 8.21 -14.49 11.94
N ALA A 211 8.86 -15.67 11.81
CA ALA A 211 8.51 -16.69 10.83
C ALA A 211 7.09 -17.24 11.04
N SER A 212 6.67 -17.43 12.30
CA SER A 212 5.34 -17.91 12.63
C SER A 212 4.24 -16.90 12.33
N VAL A 213 4.49 -15.60 12.59
CA VAL A 213 3.59 -14.50 12.25
C VAL A 213 3.47 -14.37 10.73
N GLN A 214 4.59 -14.44 10.01
CA GLN A 214 4.61 -14.39 8.55
C GLN A 214 3.81 -15.55 7.96
N LYS A 215 4.06 -16.79 8.43
CA LYS A 215 3.35 -17.98 7.96
C LYS A 215 1.85 -17.95 8.25
N THR A 216 1.46 -17.39 9.40
CA THR A 216 0.04 -17.18 9.74
C THR A 216 -0.61 -16.17 8.80
N THR A 217 0.08 -15.08 8.50
CA THR A 217 -0.40 -14.03 7.56
C THR A 217 -0.59 -14.61 6.17
N GLU A 218 0.41 -15.35 5.64
CA GLU A 218 0.31 -16.04 4.35
C GLU A 218 -0.90 -16.97 4.30
N HIS A 219 -1.07 -17.80 5.31
CA HIS A 219 -2.19 -18.74 5.40
C HIS A 219 -3.55 -18.03 5.36
N ILE A 220 -3.72 -16.93 6.09
CA ILE A 220 -4.97 -16.16 6.11
C ILE A 220 -5.22 -15.53 4.73
N LEU A 221 -4.20 -14.91 4.14
CA LEU A 221 -4.34 -14.20 2.86
C LEU A 221 -4.64 -15.17 1.70
N VAL A 222 -3.97 -16.32 1.65
CA VAL A 222 -4.25 -17.37 0.66
C VAL A 222 -5.69 -17.86 0.79
N ASN A 223 -6.16 -18.10 2.01
CA ASN A 223 -7.54 -18.56 2.24
C ASN A 223 -8.58 -17.50 1.85
N LEU A 224 -8.32 -16.21 2.13
CA LEU A 224 -9.23 -15.13 1.72
C LEU A 224 -9.28 -14.97 0.20
N ALA A 225 -8.12 -14.99 -0.45
CA ALA A 225 -8.01 -14.90 -1.89
C ALA A 225 -8.63 -16.13 -2.59
N GLY A 226 -8.36 -17.35 -2.08
CA GLY A 226 -8.97 -18.56 -2.59
C GLY A 226 -10.49 -18.61 -2.40
N TRP A 227 -11.00 -18.14 -1.24
CA TRP A 227 -12.43 -17.97 -1.05
C TRP A 227 -13.02 -17.00 -2.09
N LEU A 228 -12.37 -15.86 -2.31
CA LEU A 228 -12.82 -14.86 -3.27
C LEU A 228 -12.82 -15.40 -4.71
N GLN A 229 -11.80 -16.15 -5.09
CA GLN A 229 -11.72 -16.81 -6.41
C GLN A 229 -12.87 -17.82 -6.59
N ASN A 230 -13.09 -18.69 -5.60
CA ASN A 230 -14.18 -19.70 -5.65
C ASN A 230 -15.57 -19.06 -5.68
N GLU A 231 -15.79 -17.97 -4.94
CA GLU A 231 -17.08 -17.27 -4.87
C GLU A 231 -17.40 -16.53 -6.18
N THR A 232 -16.37 -15.98 -6.83
CA THR A 232 -16.56 -15.11 -8.00
C THR A 232 -16.29 -15.79 -9.32
N GLY A 233 -15.47 -16.84 -9.35
CA GLY A 233 -14.98 -17.46 -10.58
C GLY A 233 -14.07 -16.55 -11.42
N MET A 234 -13.68 -15.39 -10.90
CA MET A 234 -12.81 -14.42 -11.60
C MET A 234 -11.41 -15.00 -11.80
N ARG A 235 -10.82 -14.72 -12.96
CA ARG A 235 -9.48 -15.17 -13.32
C ARG A 235 -8.37 -14.28 -12.78
N ASN A 236 -8.65 -12.99 -12.59
CA ASN A 236 -7.69 -11.96 -12.24
C ASN A 236 -8.01 -11.37 -10.87
N LEU A 237 -6.96 -10.99 -10.11
CA LEU A 237 -7.08 -10.36 -8.80
C LEU A 237 -6.40 -9.00 -8.78
N ALA A 238 -7.13 -7.94 -8.46
CA ALA A 238 -6.56 -6.66 -8.03
C ALA A 238 -6.43 -6.66 -6.51
N TYR A 239 -5.19 -6.57 -6.01
CA TYR A 239 -4.88 -6.62 -4.57
C TYR A 239 -4.19 -5.33 -4.11
N ALA A 240 -4.71 -4.72 -3.05
CA ALA A 240 -4.23 -3.45 -2.49
C ALA A 240 -4.41 -3.38 -0.97
N GLY A 241 -4.01 -2.26 -0.36
CA GLY A 241 -3.94 -2.04 1.08
C GLY A 241 -2.52 -2.22 1.61
N GLY A 242 -2.24 -1.73 2.82
CA GLY A 242 -0.91 -1.76 3.41
C GLY A 242 -0.31 -3.16 3.51
N VAL A 243 -1.13 -4.20 3.71
CA VAL A 243 -0.70 -5.60 3.78
C VAL A 243 -0.22 -6.13 2.43
N ALA A 244 -0.67 -5.56 1.31
CA ALA A 244 -0.21 -5.93 -0.03
C ALA A 244 1.27 -5.55 -0.31
N LEU A 245 1.92 -4.79 0.58
CA LEU A 245 3.36 -4.58 0.58
C LEU A 245 4.16 -5.80 1.06
N ASN A 246 3.50 -6.85 1.56
CA ASN A 246 4.13 -8.10 1.97
C ASN A 246 4.37 -9.01 0.74
N CYS A 247 5.51 -8.82 0.07
CA CYS A 247 5.83 -9.54 -1.16
C CYS A 247 5.98 -11.06 -0.97
N VAL A 248 6.32 -11.53 0.23
CA VAL A 248 6.41 -12.96 0.54
C VAL A 248 5.01 -13.59 0.52
N ALA A 249 4.05 -12.96 1.21
CA ALA A 249 2.67 -13.41 1.19
C ALA A 249 2.03 -13.30 -0.21
N ASN A 250 2.38 -12.28 -0.99
CA ASN A 250 1.91 -12.11 -2.36
C ASN A 250 2.33 -13.28 -3.25
N THR A 251 3.54 -13.80 -3.07
CA THR A 251 4.03 -14.98 -3.77
C THR A 251 3.19 -16.23 -3.45
N GLU A 252 2.79 -16.41 -2.18
CA GLU A 252 1.95 -17.53 -1.77
C GLU A 252 0.52 -17.38 -2.32
N ILE A 253 -0.04 -16.17 -2.36
CA ILE A 253 -1.33 -15.91 -3.02
C ILE A 253 -1.26 -16.30 -4.49
N ALA A 254 -0.22 -15.85 -5.21
CA ALA A 254 -0.03 -16.16 -6.62
C ALA A 254 0.07 -17.66 -6.91
N ARG A 255 0.66 -18.43 -5.97
CA ARG A 255 0.82 -19.88 -6.14
C ARG A 255 -0.43 -20.69 -5.81
N PHE A 256 -1.22 -20.25 -4.84
CA PHE A 256 -2.20 -21.14 -4.19
C PHE A 256 -3.63 -20.60 -4.18
N ALA A 257 -3.89 -19.33 -4.53
CA ALA A 257 -5.24 -18.77 -4.48
C ALA A 257 -6.10 -19.07 -5.73
N GLY A 258 -5.50 -19.57 -6.81
CA GLY A 258 -6.22 -20.02 -8.00
C GLY A 258 -6.52 -18.93 -9.02
N PHE A 259 -5.92 -17.74 -8.90
CA PHE A 259 -5.97 -16.69 -9.93
C PHE A 259 -4.92 -16.92 -11.01
N ASP A 260 -5.24 -16.53 -12.25
CA ASP A 260 -4.30 -16.58 -13.37
C ASP A 260 -3.30 -15.42 -13.32
N ASP A 261 -3.75 -14.23 -12.91
CA ASP A 261 -2.91 -13.03 -12.80
C ASP A 261 -3.31 -12.17 -11.60
N ILE A 262 -2.33 -11.44 -11.05
CA ILE A 262 -2.50 -10.58 -9.88
C ILE A 262 -1.86 -9.23 -10.13
N SER A 263 -2.66 -8.16 -9.97
CA SER A 263 -2.18 -6.77 -10.00
C SER A 263 -2.00 -6.23 -8.59
N ILE A 264 -0.79 -5.74 -8.28
CA ILE A 264 -0.46 -5.11 -7.00
C ILE A 264 0.28 -3.80 -7.27
N GLN A 265 -0.29 -2.68 -6.84
CA GLN A 265 0.35 -1.37 -6.97
C GLN A 265 1.68 -1.33 -6.18
N PRO A 266 2.79 -0.85 -6.75
CA PRO A 266 4.03 -0.63 -6.00
C PRO A 266 3.84 0.27 -4.76
N ALA A 267 2.92 1.23 -4.82
CA ALA A 267 2.47 2.03 -3.68
C ALA A 267 1.17 1.47 -3.08
N ALA A 268 1.12 0.17 -2.77
CA ALA A 268 -0.12 -0.52 -2.35
C ALA A 268 -0.76 0.04 -1.05
N GLY A 269 0.02 0.70 -0.18
CA GLY A 269 -0.49 1.38 1.02
C GLY A 269 -1.19 2.70 0.73
N ASP A 270 -1.44 3.49 1.78
CA ASP A 270 -2.21 4.74 1.73
C ASP A 270 -1.70 5.76 0.71
N ALA A 271 -0.38 5.83 0.48
CA ALA A 271 0.16 6.72 -0.54
C ALA A 271 -0.43 6.47 -1.94
N GLY A 272 -0.67 5.20 -2.29
CA GLY A 272 -1.32 4.82 -3.55
C GLY A 272 -2.77 5.25 -3.66
N CYS A 273 -3.44 5.45 -2.51
CA CYS A 273 -4.79 6.00 -2.48
C CYS A 273 -4.87 7.41 -3.07
N ALA A 274 -3.77 8.18 -3.07
CA ALA A 274 -3.74 9.46 -3.76
C ALA A 274 -4.05 9.26 -5.26
N LEU A 275 -3.35 8.33 -5.90
CA LEU A 275 -3.59 8.00 -7.31
C LEU A 275 -4.93 7.30 -7.52
N GLY A 276 -5.28 6.33 -6.64
CA GLY A 276 -6.53 5.60 -6.72
C GLY A 276 -7.77 6.47 -6.54
N ALA A 277 -7.73 7.45 -5.62
CA ALA A 277 -8.82 8.40 -5.42
C ALA A 277 -9.05 9.29 -6.65
N ALA A 278 -7.97 9.77 -7.29
CA ALA A 278 -8.09 10.50 -8.55
C ALA A 278 -8.62 9.61 -9.69
N ALA A 279 -8.17 8.35 -9.75
CA ALA A 279 -8.58 7.38 -10.76
C ALA A 279 -10.04 6.93 -10.64
N LEU A 280 -10.66 7.04 -9.47
CA LEU A 280 -12.11 6.85 -9.31
C LEU A 280 -12.95 7.91 -10.04
N LEU A 281 -12.41 9.10 -10.26
CA LEU A 281 -13.07 10.17 -11.02
C LEU A 281 -12.78 10.07 -12.52
N GLU A 282 -11.56 9.68 -12.89
CA GLU A 282 -11.14 9.44 -14.28
C GLU A 282 -10.01 8.41 -14.29
N ARG A 283 -10.29 7.17 -14.76
CA ARG A 283 -9.29 6.11 -14.86
C ARG A 283 -8.23 6.48 -15.88
N PRO A 284 -6.96 6.66 -15.46
CA PRO A 284 -5.88 7.02 -16.38
C PRO A 284 -5.31 5.79 -17.08
N LEU A 285 -4.57 6.06 -18.16
CA LEU A 285 -3.66 5.09 -18.75
C LEU A 285 -2.46 4.88 -17.81
N TRP A 286 -2.16 3.63 -17.51
CA TRP A 286 -0.97 3.26 -16.75
C TRP A 286 0.19 2.95 -17.69
N GLU A 287 1.33 3.59 -17.48
CA GLU A 287 2.55 3.34 -18.24
C GLU A 287 3.61 2.63 -17.40
N ASN A 288 3.90 3.15 -16.21
CA ASN A 288 4.91 2.60 -15.31
C ASN A 288 4.82 3.24 -13.91
N ALA A 289 5.65 2.74 -12.97
CA ALA A 289 5.71 3.23 -11.59
C ALA A 289 6.65 4.43 -11.38
N TYR A 290 7.34 4.90 -12.41
CA TYR A 290 8.30 6.01 -12.31
C TYR A 290 7.59 7.37 -12.46
N LEU A 291 6.82 7.75 -11.45
CA LEU A 291 5.91 8.89 -11.48
C LEU A 291 6.42 10.12 -10.72
N GLY A 292 7.50 9.96 -9.95
CA GLY A 292 8.03 11.01 -9.08
C GLY A 292 8.96 12.02 -9.77
N VAL A 293 9.70 12.78 -8.97
CA VAL A 293 10.66 13.78 -9.44
C VAL A 293 11.76 13.14 -10.26
N ASP A 294 12.08 13.75 -11.41
CA ASP A 294 13.26 13.39 -12.19
C ASP A 294 14.51 14.02 -11.56
N ALA A 295 15.54 13.19 -11.34
CA ALA A 295 16.80 13.61 -10.77
C ALA A 295 17.92 12.66 -11.21
N SER A 296 18.29 12.71 -12.48
CA SER A 296 19.45 11.98 -13.01
C SER A 296 20.75 12.71 -12.59
N ASN A 297 21.75 11.93 -12.17
CA ASN A 297 23.07 12.48 -11.81
C ASN A 297 24.04 12.58 -12.98
N GLY A 298 23.61 12.21 -14.19
CA GLY A 298 24.42 12.29 -15.41
C GLY A 298 25.54 11.26 -15.56
N MET A 299 25.71 10.34 -14.59
CA MET A 299 26.70 9.25 -14.71
C MET A 299 26.22 8.19 -15.71
N ILE A 300 27.14 7.70 -16.51
CA ILE A 300 26.90 6.59 -17.46
C ILE A 300 27.25 5.24 -16.80
N ALA A 301 26.76 4.15 -17.37
CA ALA A 301 26.90 2.79 -16.82
C ALA A 301 28.37 2.39 -16.57
N GLU A 302 29.28 2.79 -17.45
CA GLU A 302 30.70 2.51 -17.35
C GLU A 302 31.34 3.15 -16.10
N GLN A 303 30.94 4.38 -15.75
CA GLN A 303 31.44 5.07 -14.56
C GLN A 303 30.95 4.40 -13.26
N TYR A 304 29.70 3.89 -13.25
CA TYR A 304 29.20 3.08 -12.13
C TYR A 304 30.01 1.77 -12.00
N ALA A 305 30.22 1.07 -13.13
CA ALA A 305 30.95 -0.19 -13.14
C ALA A 305 32.39 -0.01 -12.65
N GLU A 306 33.10 1.05 -13.06
CA GLU A 306 34.45 1.35 -12.61
C GLU A 306 34.53 1.54 -11.09
N LYS A 307 33.60 2.30 -10.50
CA LYS A 307 33.54 2.52 -9.05
C LYS A 307 33.24 1.23 -8.28
N ILE A 308 32.32 0.41 -8.77
CA ILE A 308 32.01 -0.89 -8.17
C ILE A 308 33.23 -1.82 -8.21
N LEU A 309 33.99 -1.83 -9.31
CA LEU A 309 35.22 -2.63 -9.43
C LEU A 309 36.32 -2.16 -8.45
N GLN A 310 36.29 -0.89 -8.05
CA GLN A 310 37.18 -0.32 -7.02
C GLN A 310 36.72 -0.64 -5.61
N GLY A 311 35.59 -1.34 -5.43
CA GLY A 311 35.01 -1.68 -4.12
C GLY A 311 34.21 -0.55 -3.47
N GLU A 312 33.88 0.51 -4.22
CA GLU A 312 33.05 1.60 -3.71
C GLU A 312 31.56 1.19 -3.62
N VAL A 313 30.88 1.70 -2.59
CA VAL A 313 29.40 1.66 -2.51
C VAL A 313 28.85 2.79 -3.36
N VAL A 314 28.05 2.44 -4.36
CA VAL A 314 27.57 3.41 -5.35
C VAL A 314 26.04 3.50 -5.29
N SER A 315 25.52 4.72 -5.19
CA SER A 315 24.08 4.97 -5.36
C SER A 315 23.74 5.38 -6.79
N VAL A 316 22.78 4.67 -7.37
CA VAL A 316 22.28 4.94 -8.71
C VAL A 316 21.03 5.82 -8.62
N ILE A 317 21.04 6.95 -9.35
CA ILE A 317 19.89 7.83 -9.52
C ILE A 317 19.68 8.03 -11.03
N HIS A 318 18.58 7.52 -11.56
CA HIS A 318 18.26 7.60 -12.97
C HIS A 318 16.79 7.94 -13.20
N GLY A 319 16.52 8.90 -14.09
CA GLY A 319 15.15 9.30 -14.46
C GLY A 319 14.24 9.69 -13.29
N ARG A 320 12.94 9.46 -13.48
CA ARG A 320 11.93 9.77 -12.47
C ARG A 320 11.97 8.79 -11.31
N ALA A 321 11.71 9.29 -10.10
CA ALA A 321 11.63 8.45 -8.90
C ALA A 321 10.42 7.50 -8.95
N GLU A 322 10.57 6.35 -8.33
CA GLU A 322 9.49 5.39 -8.14
C GLU A 322 8.40 5.98 -7.23
N PHE A 323 7.13 5.70 -7.57
CA PHE A 323 6.00 5.92 -6.68
C PHE A 323 5.72 4.60 -5.94
N GLY A 324 6.11 4.56 -4.66
CA GLY A 324 6.06 3.39 -3.80
C GLY A 324 7.26 3.31 -2.85
N PRO A 325 7.19 2.47 -1.79
CA PRO A 325 8.23 2.38 -0.77
C PRO A 325 9.41 1.49 -1.17
N ARG A 326 9.29 0.75 -2.28
CA ARG A 326 10.34 -0.18 -2.74
C ARG A 326 11.20 0.43 -3.85
N ALA A 327 12.48 0.06 -3.88
CA ALA A 327 13.35 0.38 -5.01
C ALA A 327 12.95 -0.49 -6.23
N LEU A 328 12.81 0.17 -7.41
CA LEU A 328 12.51 -0.48 -8.68
C LEU A 328 13.58 -0.19 -9.74
N GLY A 329 14.77 0.24 -9.30
CA GLY A 329 15.96 0.42 -10.14
C GLY A 329 16.35 1.87 -10.40
N ASN A 330 15.44 2.85 -10.29
CA ASN A 330 15.78 4.27 -10.52
C ASN A 330 16.39 4.93 -9.30
N ARG A 331 16.26 4.35 -8.13
CA ARG A 331 16.86 4.77 -6.85
C ARG A 331 17.37 3.54 -6.12
N SER A 332 18.64 3.20 -6.29
CA SER A 332 19.23 1.97 -5.76
C SER A 332 20.64 2.18 -5.23
N LEU A 333 21.09 1.29 -4.32
CA LEU A 333 22.45 1.19 -3.82
C LEU A 333 23.15 -0.03 -4.41
#